data_18e9c396437014b8941fe140a30174f6
#
_entry.id   18e9c396437014b8941fe140a30174f6
#
_cell.length_a   1.000
_cell.length_b   1.000
_cell.length_c   1.000
_cell.angle_alpha   90.00
_cell.angle_beta   90.00
_cell.angle_gamma   90.00
#
_symmetry.space_group_name_H-M   'P 1'
#
loop_
_entity.id
_entity.type
_entity.pdbx_description
1 polymer ?
#
loop_
_entity_poly.entity_id
_entity_poly.type
_entity_poly.pdbx_seq_one_letter_code
_entity_poly.pdbx_strand_id
1 'polypeptide(L)'
;IIYHGYCADREEAAVRSAEAGVDIDMMTGIYCENLCRLVREGKISEDLINESCMRILELKNKLGLFENPYKDADETKEKEVILCKEHRDLAREAARKSFVLLKNEEKILPLGKEKKIAWVGPYVHSRNLMGSWSFIGDAKDVTNLEEAVKAQADTTNMSFHAGSPMLGSDIRLEGFGEAMEQSTTPEEEEAMLLEAVNAAKEADVVVLAIGEDRLQSGEATSNANIRIPEIQQRLLERVSKVNENVVVVLFNGRPLDLRDVVSKAKAVLEVWMPGTEG
;
A
#
# COMPACT_ATOMS: atom_id res chain seq x y z
N ILE A 1 9.43 -20.98 11.36
CA ILE A 1 9.11 -22.15 12.22
C ILE A 1 10.29 -22.48 13.12
N ILE A 2 11.54 -22.60 12.63
CA ILE A 2 12.74 -22.81 13.46
C ILE A 2 13.06 -21.59 14.32
N TYR A 3 13.20 -20.42 13.72
CA TYR A 3 13.48 -19.15 14.44
C TYR A 3 12.41 -18.75 15.46
N HIS A 4 11.19 -19.23 15.30
CA HIS A 4 10.10 -19.05 16.27
C HIS A 4 10.07 -20.14 17.36
N GLY A 5 11.04 -21.04 17.40
CA GLY A 5 11.17 -22.07 18.44
C GLY A 5 10.17 -23.21 18.36
N TYR A 6 9.45 -23.36 17.23
CA TYR A 6 8.50 -24.46 17.05
C TYR A 6 9.20 -25.78 16.65
N CYS A 7 10.28 -25.68 15.85
CA CYS A 7 11.12 -26.82 15.47
C CYS A 7 12.57 -26.54 15.88
N ALA A 8 13.28 -27.56 16.31
CA ALA A 8 14.68 -27.47 16.71
C ALA A 8 15.61 -27.25 15.50
N ASP A 9 15.32 -27.91 14.39
CA ASP A 9 16.16 -27.93 13.19
C ASP A 9 15.34 -28.15 11.91
N ARG A 10 16.04 -28.22 10.76
CA ARG A 10 15.44 -28.41 9.44
C ARG A 10 14.81 -29.79 9.24
N GLU A 11 15.35 -30.81 9.91
CA GLU A 11 14.80 -32.16 9.84
C GLU A 11 13.44 -32.24 10.54
N GLU A 12 13.34 -31.73 11.77
CA GLU A 12 12.07 -31.68 12.50
C GLU A 12 11.06 -30.78 11.77
N ALA A 13 11.51 -29.68 11.14
CA ALA A 13 10.67 -28.83 10.34
C ALA A 13 10.09 -29.58 9.13
N ALA A 14 10.88 -30.42 8.43
CA ALA A 14 10.40 -31.25 7.32
C ALA A 14 9.34 -32.26 7.78
N VAL A 15 9.59 -32.95 8.88
CA VAL A 15 8.65 -33.95 9.44
C VAL A 15 7.31 -33.27 9.79
N ARG A 16 7.35 -32.27 10.65
CA ARG A 16 6.13 -31.61 11.15
C ARG A 16 5.32 -30.94 10.04
N SER A 17 5.99 -30.32 9.06
CA SER A 17 5.30 -29.67 7.93
C SER A 17 4.64 -30.70 7.01
N ALA A 18 5.32 -31.81 6.69
CA ALA A 18 4.73 -32.87 5.88
C ALA A 18 3.53 -33.54 6.59
N GLU A 19 3.66 -33.86 7.88
CA GLU A 19 2.55 -34.41 8.67
C GLU A 19 1.37 -33.45 8.82
N ALA A 20 1.62 -32.13 8.83
CA ALA A 20 0.58 -31.13 8.84
C ALA A 20 -0.10 -30.92 7.46
N GLY A 21 0.34 -31.60 6.41
CA GLY A 21 -0.24 -31.54 5.08
C GLY A 21 0.24 -30.36 4.23
N VAL A 22 1.44 -29.85 4.50
CA VAL A 22 2.08 -28.84 3.63
C VAL A 22 2.65 -29.56 2.41
N ASP A 23 2.06 -29.33 1.26
CA ASP A 23 2.39 -30.05 0.01
C ASP A 23 3.60 -29.46 -0.73
N ILE A 24 3.87 -28.17 -0.56
CA ILE A 24 4.94 -27.46 -1.27
C ILE A 24 5.80 -26.68 -0.29
N ASP A 25 7.10 -26.96 -0.31
CA ASP A 25 8.11 -26.12 0.33
C ASP A 25 8.57 -25.05 -0.64
N MET A 26 8.14 -23.81 -0.39
CA MET A 26 8.49 -22.67 -1.22
C MET A 26 9.76 -22.01 -0.69
N MET A 27 10.85 -22.05 -1.47
CA MET A 27 12.14 -21.38 -1.27
C MET A 27 13.10 -22.00 -0.25
N THR A 28 12.66 -22.73 0.77
CA THR A 28 13.59 -23.15 1.85
C THR A 28 14.46 -24.33 1.50
N GLY A 29 14.04 -25.18 0.56
CA GLY A 29 14.74 -26.42 0.17
C GLY A 29 14.70 -27.53 1.22
N ILE A 30 13.98 -27.33 2.32
CA ILE A 30 13.93 -28.28 3.45
C ILE A 30 13.43 -29.65 3.00
N TYR A 31 12.40 -29.72 2.15
CA TYR A 31 11.86 -30.97 1.64
C TYR A 31 12.86 -31.69 0.72
N CYS A 32 13.48 -30.96 -0.20
CA CYS A 32 14.46 -31.53 -1.12
C CYS A 32 15.66 -32.17 -0.36
N GLU A 33 16.10 -31.52 0.72
CA GLU A 33 17.26 -31.99 1.51
C GLU A 33 16.93 -33.18 2.40
N ASN A 34 15.70 -33.32 2.90
CA ASN A 34 15.41 -34.23 4.00
C ASN A 34 14.42 -35.35 3.66
N LEU A 35 13.33 -35.10 2.86
CA LEU A 35 12.24 -36.09 2.75
C LEU A 35 12.67 -37.46 2.28
N CYS A 36 13.53 -37.59 1.25
CA CYS A 36 13.97 -38.87 0.74
C CYS A 36 14.73 -39.70 1.80
N ARG A 37 15.55 -39.06 2.63
CA ARG A 37 16.28 -39.70 3.71
C ARG A 37 15.33 -40.11 4.83
N LEU A 38 14.43 -39.23 5.23
CA LEU A 38 13.45 -39.45 6.30
C LEU A 38 12.50 -40.62 6.01
N VAL A 39 12.08 -40.78 4.74
CA VAL A 39 11.31 -41.95 4.30
C VAL A 39 12.13 -43.23 4.43
N ARG A 40 13.39 -43.25 3.94
CA ARG A 40 14.28 -44.43 4.05
C ARG A 40 14.57 -44.83 5.49
N GLU A 41 14.63 -43.87 6.41
CA GLU A 41 14.82 -44.07 7.83
C GLU A 41 13.51 -44.44 8.59
N GLY A 42 12.37 -44.45 7.88
CA GLY A 42 11.07 -44.77 8.46
C GLY A 42 10.49 -43.69 9.38
N LYS A 43 11.04 -42.47 9.32
CA LYS A 43 10.56 -41.31 10.12
C LYS A 43 9.33 -40.65 9.52
N ILE A 44 9.13 -40.76 8.21
CA ILE A 44 7.94 -40.28 7.50
C ILE A 44 7.45 -41.44 6.62
N SER A 45 6.14 -41.63 6.53
CA SER A 45 5.53 -42.60 5.62
C SER A 45 5.69 -42.16 4.18
N GLU A 46 6.03 -43.09 3.28
CA GLU A 46 6.02 -42.85 1.84
C GLU A 46 4.62 -42.53 1.34
N ASP A 47 3.57 -43.10 1.94
CA ASP A 47 2.18 -42.83 1.58
C ASP A 47 1.83 -41.33 1.78
N LEU A 48 2.34 -40.69 2.83
CA LEU A 48 2.14 -39.27 3.09
C LEU A 48 2.73 -38.43 1.93
N ILE A 49 3.92 -38.80 1.44
CA ILE A 49 4.55 -38.10 0.31
C ILE A 49 3.77 -38.35 -0.98
N ASN A 50 3.32 -39.60 -1.20
CA ASN A 50 2.52 -39.95 -2.36
C ASN A 50 1.18 -39.16 -2.39
N GLU A 51 0.49 -39.03 -1.26
CA GLU A 51 -0.73 -38.23 -1.16
C GLU A 51 -0.47 -36.76 -1.48
N SER A 52 0.61 -36.19 -0.95
CA SER A 52 1.02 -34.80 -1.22
C SER A 52 1.30 -34.59 -2.72
N CYS A 53 2.09 -35.48 -3.32
CA CYS A 53 2.36 -35.48 -4.77
C CYS A 53 1.06 -35.59 -5.59
N MET A 54 0.14 -36.49 -5.21
CA MET A 54 -1.12 -36.67 -5.91
C MET A 54 -1.98 -35.43 -5.92
N ARG A 55 -2.06 -34.70 -4.79
CA ARG A 55 -2.79 -33.41 -4.74
C ARG A 55 -2.26 -32.40 -5.76
N ILE A 56 -0.93 -32.31 -5.91
CA ILE A 56 -0.30 -31.43 -6.90
C ILE A 56 -0.55 -31.91 -8.34
N LEU A 57 -0.43 -33.21 -8.59
CA LEU A 57 -0.67 -33.80 -9.91
C LEU A 57 -2.12 -33.63 -10.33
N GLU A 58 -3.08 -33.82 -9.42
CA GLU A 58 -4.50 -33.59 -9.68
C GLU A 58 -4.78 -32.12 -10.02
N LEU A 59 -4.16 -31.18 -9.31
CA LEU A 59 -4.29 -29.75 -9.62
C LEU A 59 -3.78 -29.45 -11.02
N LYS A 60 -2.59 -29.96 -11.37
CA LYS A 60 -2.01 -29.81 -12.72
C LYS A 60 -2.91 -30.40 -13.79
N ASN A 61 -3.50 -31.56 -13.53
CA ASN A 61 -4.45 -32.21 -14.43
C ASN A 61 -5.73 -31.37 -14.61
N LYS A 62 -6.32 -30.91 -13.52
CA LYS A 62 -7.50 -30.00 -13.57
C LYS A 62 -7.23 -28.72 -14.34
N LEU A 63 -6.02 -28.20 -14.28
CA LEU A 63 -5.57 -27.04 -15.03
C LEU A 63 -5.26 -27.37 -16.51
N GLY A 64 -5.26 -28.65 -16.94
CA GLY A 64 -4.93 -29.10 -18.30
C GLY A 64 -3.44 -28.91 -18.66
N LEU A 65 -2.55 -28.88 -17.68
CA LEU A 65 -1.12 -28.62 -17.90
C LEU A 65 -0.38 -29.81 -18.51
N PHE A 66 -0.94 -31.03 -18.41
CA PHE A 66 -0.38 -32.22 -19.08
C PHE A 66 -0.68 -32.24 -20.58
N GLU A 67 -1.83 -31.69 -20.98
CA GLU A 67 -2.24 -31.60 -22.38
C GLU A 67 -1.58 -30.40 -23.07
N ASN A 68 -1.59 -29.25 -22.41
CA ASN A 68 -0.97 -28.02 -22.94
C ASN A 68 -0.48 -27.09 -21.81
N PRO A 69 0.79 -27.18 -21.41
CA PRO A 69 1.35 -26.34 -20.36
C PRO A 69 1.41 -24.83 -20.73
N TYR A 70 1.29 -24.50 -22.01
CA TYR A 70 1.37 -23.13 -22.54
C TYR A 70 0.01 -22.57 -22.99
N LYS A 71 -1.10 -23.20 -22.62
CA LYS A 71 -2.45 -22.85 -23.09
C LYS A 71 -2.85 -21.39 -22.84
N ASP A 72 -2.29 -20.78 -21.80
CA ASP A 72 -2.62 -19.41 -21.39
C ASP A 72 -1.51 -18.40 -21.74
N ALA A 73 -0.43 -18.85 -22.40
CA ALA A 73 0.67 -18.00 -22.84
C ALA A 73 0.32 -17.34 -24.19
N ASP A 74 -0.29 -16.17 -24.14
CA ASP A 74 -0.71 -15.40 -25.31
C ASP A 74 -0.45 -13.91 -25.07
N GLU A 75 0.57 -13.36 -25.74
CA GLU A 75 0.96 -11.95 -25.60
C GLU A 75 -0.11 -10.97 -26.10
N THR A 76 -0.97 -11.40 -27.03
CA THR A 76 -2.08 -10.57 -27.52
C THR A 76 -3.15 -10.46 -26.45
N LYS A 77 -3.52 -11.60 -25.86
CA LYS A 77 -4.48 -11.68 -24.77
C LYS A 77 -3.99 -10.92 -23.53
N GLU A 78 -2.69 -10.97 -23.23
CA GLU A 78 -2.10 -10.19 -22.15
C GLU A 78 -2.39 -8.69 -22.33
N LYS A 79 -2.12 -8.14 -23.53
CA LYS A 79 -2.36 -6.72 -23.82
C LYS A 79 -3.84 -6.33 -23.81
N GLU A 80 -4.73 -7.26 -24.12
CA GLU A 80 -6.18 -7.02 -24.09
C GLU A 80 -6.76 -7.06 -22.67
N VAL A 81 -6.16 -7.86 -21.76
CA VAL A 81 -6.72 -8.14 -20.44
C VAL A 81 -6.09 -7.29 -19.35
N ILE A 82 -4.75 -7.07 -19.37
CA ILE A 82 -4.07 -6.28 -18.35
C ILE A 82 -4.55 -4.83 -18.44
N LEU A 83 -5.02 -4.30 -17.30
CA LEU A 83 -5.55 -2.93 -17.17
C LEU A 83 -6.70 -2.61 -18.14
N CYS A 84 -7.43 -3.64 -18.61
CA CYS A 84 -8.64 -3.40 -19.41
C CYS A 84 -9.66 -2.57 -18.61
N LYS A 85 -10.61 -1.97 -19.34
CA LYS A 85 -11.60 -1.08 -18.72
C LYS A 85 -12.36 -1.75 -17.57
N GLU A 86 -12.78 -2.98 -17.76
CA GLU A 86 -13.54 -3.76 -16.77
C GLU A 86 -12.74 -3.97 -15.49
N HIS A 87 -11.44 -4.27 -15.59
CA HIS A 87 -10.56 -4.44 -14.43
C HIS A 87 -10.33 -3.11 -13.71
N ARG A 88 -10.13 -2.02 -14.45
CA ARG A 88 -9.99 -0.67 -13.87
C ARG A 88 -11.27 -0.21 -13.18
N ASP A 89 -12.44 -0.44 -13.78
CA ASP A 89 -13.73 -0.10 -13.18
C ASP A 89 -13.96 -0.89 -11.87
N LEU A 90 -13.61 -2.19 -11.84
CA LEU A 90 -13.69 -3.01 -10.64
C LEU A 90 -12.71 -2.55 -9.55
N ALA A 91 -11.46 -2.21 -9.91
CA ALA A 91 -10.47 -1.66 -8.99
C ALA A 91 -10.96 -0.36 -8.34
N ARG A 92 -11.54 0.55 -9.14
CA ARG A 92 -12.15 1.79 -8.65
C ARG A 92 -13.32 1.53 -7.71
N GLU A 93 -14.18 0.59 -8.03
CA GLU A 93 -15.31 0.22 -7.15
C GLU A 93 -14.80 -0.36 -5.83
N ALA A 94 -13.78 -1.21 -5.86
CA ALA A 94 -13.14 -1.77 -4.66
C ALA A 94 -12.54 -0.66 -3.80
N ALA A 95 -11.77 0.27 -4.37
CA ALA A 95 -11.22 1.42 -3.67
C ALA A 95 -12.32 2.26 -3.01
N ARG A 96 -13.36 2.63 -3.75
CA ARG A 96 -14.50 3.41 -3.21
C ARG A 96 -15.20 2.71 -2.05
N LYS A 97 -15.33 1.37 -2.08
CA LYS A 97 -15.98 0.60 -1.02
C LYS A 97 -15.08 0.39 0.20
N SER A 98 -13.75 0.52 0.05
CA SER A 98 -12.81 0.41 1.16
C SER A 98 -12.66 1.71 1.97
N PHE A 99 -13.03 2.85 1.43
CA PHE A 99 -12.90 4.13 2.11
C PHE A 99 -13.77 4.22 3.36
N VAL A 100 -13.21 4.80 4.42
CA VAL A 100 -13.90 4.96 5.71
C VAL A 100 -13.90 6.42 6.13
N LEU A 101 -15.09 7.00 6.28
CA LEU A 101 -15.24 8.35 6.83
C LEU A 101 -15.15 8.27 8.35
N LEU A 102 -13.97 8.54 8.91
CA LEU A 102 -13.69 8.44 10.34
C LEU A 102 -14.26 9.62 11.13
N LYS A 103 -14.30 10.82 10.52
CA LYS A 103 -14.76 12.06 11.15
C LYS A 103 -15.39 12.97 10.10
N ASN A 104 -16.47 13.68 10.45
CA ASN A 104 -17.07 14.72 9.61
C ASN A 104 -17.87 15.72 10.47
N GLU A 105 -17.15 16.62 11.15
CA GLU A 105 -17.73 17.67 11.98
C GLU A 105 -18.39 18.74 11.11
N GLU A 106 -19.46 19.31 11.62
CA GLU A 106 -20.24 20.38 10.95
C GLU A 106 -20.71 20.00 9.54
N LYS A 107 -20.63 18.72 9.18
CA LYS A 107 -20.91 18.23 7.81
C LYS A 107 -20.10 18.98 6.74
N ILE A 108 -18.80 19.20 7.02
CA ILE A 108 -17.91 19.87 6.07
C ILE A 108 -17.80 19.09 4.74
N LEU A 109 -17.94 17.77 4.78
CA LEU A 109 -18.07 16.94 3.58
C LEU A 109 -19.56 16.63 3.31
N PRO A 110 -19.99 16.62 2.03
CA PRO A 110 -19.22 16.89 0.81
C PRO A 110 -18.85 18.36 0.66
N LEU A 111 -17.72 18.64 0.00
CA LEU A 111 -17.26 20.00 -0.26
C LEU A 111 -18.19 20.71 -1.25
N GLY A 112 -18.54 21.97 -0.97
CA GLY A 112 -19.30 22.81 -1.89
C GLY A 112 -18.46 23.18 -3.12
N LYS A 113 -19.07 23.18 -4.31
CA LYS A 113 -18.39 23.46 -5.59
C LYS A 113 -17.91 24.91 -5.70
N GLU A 114 -18.50 25.81 -4.94
CA GLU A 114 -18.20 27.25 -4.89
C GLU A 114 -16.98 27.55 -3.99
N LYS A 115 -16.52 26.61 -3.21
CA LYS A 115 -15.43 26.80 -2.25
C LYS A 115 -14.09 26.95 -2.94
N LYS A 116 -13.28 27.87 -2.40
CA LYS A 116 -11.85 27.95 -2.71
C LYS A 116 -11.12 26.86 -1.93
N ILE A 117 -10.53 25.89 -2.63
CA ILE A 117 -9.94 24.70 -2.02
C ILE A 117 -8.44 24.65 -2.28
N ALA A 118 -7.64 24.52 -1.22
CA ALA A 118 -6.23 24.20 -1.33
C ALA A 118 -6.03 22.70 -1.09
N TRP A 119 -5.55 21.99 -2.10
CA TRP A 119 -5.11 20.60 -1.99
C TRP A 119 -3.63 20.58 -1.62
N VAL A 120 -3.30 20.01 -0.48
CA VAL A 120 -1.97 20.11 0.11
C VAL A 120 -1.52 18.75 0.60
N GLY A 121 -0.26 18.45 0.46
CA GLY A 121 0.34 17.21 0.98
C GLY A 121 1.04 16.38 -0.08
N PRO A 122 1.95 15.48 0.34
CA PRO A 122 2.77 14.70 -0.58
C PRO A 122 1.95 13.81 -1.51
N TYR A 123 0.76 13.37 -1.09
CA TYR A 123 -0.12 12.53 -1.89
C TYR A 123 -0.91 13.28 -2.97
N VAL A 124 -0.86 14.62 -3.01
CA VAL A 124 -1.51 15.40 -4.07
C VAL A 124 -0.93 15.03 -5.44
N HIS A 125 0.38 14.88 -5.54
CA HIS A 125 1.09 14.57 -6.79
C HIS A 125 1.64 13.14 -6.84
N SER A 126 1.63 12.41 -5.73
CA SER A 126 2.20 11.07 -5.67
C SER A 126 1.40 10.05 -6.47
N ARG A 127 2.10 9.19 -7.18
CA ARG A 127 1.54 7.99 -7.83
C ARG A 127 1.83 6.71 -7.03
N ASN A 128 2.40 6.85 -5.83
CA ASN A 128 2.75 5.74 -4.96
C ASN A 128 1.53 5.26 -4.15
N LEU A 129 0.51 4.76 -4.86
CA LEU A 129 -0.80 4.41 -4.29
C LEU A 129 -1.07 2.90 -4.27
N MET A 130 -0.19 2.07 -4.85
CA MET A 130 -0.45 0.63 -5.02
C MET A 130 -0.13 -0.21 -3.77
N GLY A 131 0.60 0.34 -2.81
CA GLY A 131 1.01 -0.37 -1.60
C GLY A 131 2.26 -1.24 -1.76
N SER A 132 2.75 -1.81 -0.66
CA SER A 132 4.03 -2.52 -0.57
C SER A 132 4.06 -3.86 -1.32
N TRP A 133 2.91 -4.49 -1.55
CA TRP A 133 2.82 -5.81 -2.19
C TRP A 133 2.62 -5.76 -3.71
N SER A 134 2.64 -4.57 -4.30
CA SER A 134 2.55 -4.38 -5.74
C SER A 134 3.94 -4.51 -6.38
N PHE A 135 4.41 -5.74 -6.56
CA PHE A 135 5.73 -6.01 -7.16
C PHE A 135 5.80 -5.69 -8.66
N ILE A 136 4.69 -5.81 -9.38
CA ILE A 136 4.61 -5.59 -10.82
C ILE A 136 3.53 -4.55 -11.06
N GLY A 137 3.91 -3.29 -10.97
CA GLY A 137 3.02 -2.18 -11.26
C GLY A 137 3.84 -1.00 -11.74
N ASP A 138 3.32 -0.27 -12.70
CA ASP A 138 3.96 0.93 -13.21
C ASP A 138 3.23 2.16 -12.63
N ALA A 139 3.98 3.04 -11.99
CA ALA A 139 3.44 4.28 -11.44
C ALA A 139 2.74 5.16 -12.51
N LYS A 140 3.12 5.01 -13.80
CA LYS A 140 2.43 5.72 -14.91
C LYS A 140 0.98 5.31 -15.09
N ASP A 141 0.60 4.10 -14.65
CA ASP A 141 -0.76 3.58 -14.76
C ASP A 141 -1.67 4.06 -13.62
N VAL A 142 -1.08 4.69 -12.60
CA VAL A 142 -1.79 5.25 -11.45
C VAL A 142 -2.21 6.68 -11.75
N THR A 143 -3.49 7.00 -11.52
CA THR A 143 -4.00 8.37 -11.54
C THR A 143 -3.75 9.00 -10.18
N ASN A 144 -3.01 10.11 -10.11
CA ASN A 144 -2.81 10.83 -8.85
C ASN A 144 -4.01 11.73 -8.49
N LEU A 145 -4.03 12.24 -7.25
CA LEU A 145 -5.16 13.00 -6.74
C LEU A 145 -5.42 14.28 -7.54
N GLU A 146 -4.39 15.03 -7.91
CA GLU A 146 -4.54 16.24 -8.73
C GLU A 146 -5.17 15.95 -10.09
N GLU A 147 -4.67 14.92 -10.79
CA GLU A 147 -5.22 14.51 -12.08
C GLU A 147 -6.68 14.06 -11.98
N ALA A 148 -7.01 13.28 -10.93
CA ALA A 148 -8.37 12.83 -10.70
C ALA A 148 -9.33 14.00 -10.42
N VAL A 149 -8.92 14.97 -9.60
CA VAL A 149 -9.72 16.17 -9.32
C VAL A 149 -9.91 17.00 -10.58
N LYS A 150 -8.83 17.25 -11.34
CA LYS A 150 -8.90 18.03 -12.60
C LYS A 150 -9.78 17.37 -13.66
N ALA A 151 -9.86 16.05 -13.67
CA ALA A 151 -10.70 15.31 -14.61
C ALA A 151 -12.21 15.35 -14.25
N GLN A 152 -12.55 15.60 -12.99
CA GLN A 152 -13.93 15.46 -12.48
C GLN A 152 -14.57 16.75 -12.02
N ALA A 153 -13.80 17.82 -11.83
CA ALA A 153 -14.31 19.09 -11.29
C ALA A 153 -13.77 20.32 -12.04
N ASP A 154 -14.50 21.41 -11.97
CA ASP A 154 -13.97 22.73 -12.32
C ASP A 154 -12.96 23.14 -11.24
N THR A 155 -11.70 23.31 -11.63
CA THR A 155 -10.60 23.62 -10.73
C THR A 155 -10.23 25.10 -10.68
N THR A 156 -11.05 26.00 -11.21
CA THR A 156 -10.80 27.45 -11.24
C THR A 156 -10.53 28.02 -9.83
N ASN A 157 -11.19 27.47 -8.82
CA ASN A 157 -11.05 27.88 -7.41
C ASN A 157 -10.19 26.89 -6.60
N MET A 158 -9.31 26.13 -7.25
CA MET A 158 -8.49 25.13 -6.59
C MET A 158 -7.00 25.39 -6.82
N SER A 159 -6.19 25.07 -5.81
CA SER A 159 -4.74 25.07 -5.91
C SER A 159 -4.18 23.76 -5.39
N PHE A 160 -3.00 23.35 -5.88
CA PHE A 160 -2.39 22.05 -5.60
C PHE A 160 -0.93 22.24 -5.19
N HIS A 161 -0.56 21.74 -4.01
CA HIS A 161 0.73 21.97 -3.40
C HIS A 161 1.22 20.68 -2.72
N ALA A 162 2.48 20.33 -2.90
CA ALA A 162 3.07 19.20 -2.19
C ALA A 162 3.16 19.43 -0.67
N GLY A 163 3.42 20.65 -0.24
CA GLY A 163 3.45 21.05 1.16
C GLY A 163 4.59 20.45 1.99
N SER A 164 4.94 19.22 1.73
CA SER A 164 6.10 18.52 2.28
C SER A 164 6.52 17.38 1.35
N PRO A 165 7.74 16.86 1.49
CA PRO A 165 8.07 15.54 0.94
C PRO A 165 7.29 14.45 1.71
N MET A 166 7.34 13.21 1.20
CA MET A 166 6.73 12.06 1.88
C MET A 166 7.38 11.79 3.24
N LEU A 167 8.69 11.88 3.31
CA LEU A 167 9.53 11.70 4.50
C LEU A 167 10.50 12.87 4.64
N GLY A 168 10.96 13.16 5.85
CA GLY A 168 12.00 14.16 6.07
C GLY A 168 13.35 13.72 5.49
N SER A 169 14.21 14.67 5.20
CA SER A 169 15.55 14.47 4.61
C SER A 169 16.50 13.62 5.46
N ASP A 170 16.17 13.39 6.73
CA ASP A 170 16.90 12.55 7.68
C ASP A 170 16.44 11.08 7.69
N ILE A 171 15.41 10.72 6.91
CA ILE A 171 14.82 9.38 6.91
C ILE A 171 15.18 8.64 5.63
N ARG A 172 15.71 7.42 5.80
CA ARG A 172 15.92 6.44 4.76
C ARG A 172 15.06 5.21 5.02
N LEU A 173 14.29 4.78 4.03
CA LEU A 173 13.53 3.53 4.07
C LEU A 173 14.14 2.52 3.10
N GLU A 174 14.22 1.29 3.54
CA GLU A 174 14.62 0.14 2.73
C GLU A 174 13.60 -0.98 2.91
N GLY A 175 13.17 -1.58 1.80
CA GLY A 175 12.27 -2.74 1.84
C GLY A 175 12.32 -3.51 0.52
N PHE A 176 12.37 -4.85 0.58
CA PHE A 176 12.36 -5.74 -0.59
C PHE A 176 13.36 -5.40 -1.69
N GLY A 177 14.56 -4.87 -1.34
CA GLY A 177 15.57 -4.46 -2.31
C GLY A 177 15.36 -3.08 -2.93
N GLU A 178 14.33 -2.37 -2.51
CA GLU A 178 14.10 -0.97 -2.85
C GLU A 178 14.58 -0.07 -1.71
N ALA A 179 15.17 1.06 -2.05
CA ALA A 179 15.51 2.11 -1.12
C ALA A 179 14.82 3.40 -1.55
N MET A 180 14.20 4.08 -0.59
CA MET A 180 13.72 5.44 -0.78
C MET A 180 14.72 6.38 -0.12
N GLU A 181 15.42 7.17 -0.93
CA GLU A 181 16.24 8.27 -0.46
C GLU A 181 15.50 9.57 -0.74
N GLN A 182 15.31 10.38 0.29
CA GLN A 182 14.79 11.73 0.10
C GLN A 182 15.89 12.61 -0.51
N SER A 183 15.53 13.31 -1.56
CA SER A 183 16.44 14.23 -2.27
C SER A 183 16.26 15.69 -1.84
N THR A 184 15.33 15.98 -0.91
CA THR A 184 15.07 17.35 -0.45
C THR A 184 16.03 17.77 0.66
N THR A 185 16.37 19.05 0.66
CA THR A 185 17.11 19.70 1.75
C THR A 185 16.14 20.29 2.78
N PRO A 186 16.60 20.57 4.01
CA PRO A 186 15.75 21.25 5.03
C PRO A 186 15.22 22.62 4.56
N GLU A 187 15.98 23.34 3.72
CA GLU A 187 15.57 24.62 3.13
C GLU A 187 14.44 24.44 2.12
N GLU A 188 14.52 23.42 1.29
CA GLU A 188 13.47 23.07 0.33
C GLU A 188 12.19 22.60 1.06
N GLU A 189 12.32 21.79 2.12
CA GLU A 189 11.21 21.37 2.95
C GLU A 189 10.48 22.56 3.59
N GLU A 190 11.22 23.54 4.13
CA GLU A 190 10.63 24.75 4.70
C GLU A 190 9.97 25.63 3.62
N ALA A 191 10.55 25.72 2.43
CA ALA A 191 9.95 26.44 1.31
C ALA A 191 8.63 25.82 0.87
N MET A 192 8.55 24.49 0.71
CA MET A 192 7.31 23.76 0.42
C MET A 192 6.24 24.01 1.48
N LEU A 193 6.63 23.96 2.75
CA LEU A 193 5.74 24.19 3.89
C LEU A 193 5.19 25.62 3.90
N LEU A 194 6.01 26.64 3.64
CA LEU A 194 5.59 28.03 3.58
C LEU A 194 4.62 28.29 2.42
N GLU A 195 4.87 27.70 1.25
CA GLU A 195 3.96 27.78 0.10
C GLU A 195 2.57 27.21 0.46
N ALA A 196 2.54 26.02 1.05
CA ALA A 196 1.30 25.38 1.48
C ALA A 196 0.54 26.18 2.54
N VAL A 197 1.24 26.76 3.52
CA VAL A 197 0.63 27.62 4.54
C VAL A 197 0.03 28.90 3.93
N ASN A 198 0.70 29.47 2.93
CA ASN A 198 0.15 30.65 2.23
C ASN A 198 -1.10 30.29 1.41
N ALA A 199 -1.09 29.16 0.71
CA ALA A 199 -2.29 28.66 0.01
C ALA A 199 -3.44 28.38 0.98
N ALA A 200 -3.14 27.78 2.15
CA ALA A 200 -4.11 27.50 3.20
C ALA A 200 -4.79 28.76 3.77
N LYS A 201 -4.07 29.88 3.89
CA LYS A 201 -4.65 31.17 4.34
C LYS A 201 -5.66 31.74 3.38
N GLU A 202 -5.49 31.49 2.08
CA GLU A 202 -6.30 32.03 1.01
C GLU A 202 -7.53 31.15 0.66
N ALA A 203 -7.56 29.93 1.20
CA ALA A 203 -8.58 28.93 0.91
C ALA A 203 -9.75 28.96 1.92
N ASP A 204 -10.97 28.62 1.47
CA ASP A 204 -12.10 28.36 2.36
C ASP A 204 -11.95 27.01 3.08
N VAL A 205 -11.35 26.04 2.40
CA VAL A 205 -11.11 24.67 2.91
C VAL A 205 -9.74 24.20 2.45
N VAL A 206 -9.03 23.50 3.33
CA VAL A 206 -7.78 22.81 2.98
C VAL A 206 -8.01 21.29 3.02
N VAL A 207 -7.67 20.62 1.93
CA VAL A 207 -7.64 19.16 1.87
C VAL A 207 -6.18 18.70 1.99
N LEU A 208 -5.85 18.10 3.13
CA LEU A 208 -4.52 17.54 3.39
C LEU A 208 -4.46 16.07 2.99
N ALA A 209 -3.74 15.77 1.91
CA ALA A 209 -3.48 14.42 1.42
C ALA A 209 -2.14 13.92 1.99
N ILE A 210 -2.20 13.23 3.13
CA ILE A 210 -1.04 12.84 3.96
C ILE A 210 -1.12 11.38 4.35
N GLY A 211 0.00 10.81 4.82
CA GLY A 211 0.03 9.43 5.30
C GLY A 211 1.42 8.80 5.25
N GLU A 212 1.47 7.48 5.25
CA GLU A 212 2.70 6.72 5.20
C GLU A 212 3.09 6.37 3.76
N ASP A 213 4.39 6.30 3.48
CA ASP A 213 4.89 5.70 2.25
C ASP A 213 4.60 4.19 2.21
N ARG A 214 4.47 3.62 1.01
CA ARG A 214 4.26 2.17 0.82
C ARG A 214 5.32 1.29 1.48
N LEU A 215 6.55 1.78 1.65
CA LEU A 215 7.64 1.06 2.32
C LEU A 215 7.58 1.15 3.86
N GLN A 216 6.68 1.93 4.44
CA GLN A 216 6.51 2.01 5.89
C GLN A 216 5.59 0.92 6.45
N SER A 217 4.91 0.15 5.62
CA SER A 217 4.06 -0.98 6.01
C SER A 217 4.31 -2.18 5.13
N GLY A 218 4.03 -3.39 5.63
CA GLY A 218 4.18 -4.65 4.91
C GLY A 218 5.19 -5.58 5.55
N GLU A 219 5.62 -6.60 4.81
CA GLU A 219 6.58 -7.61 5.29
C GLU A 219 7.96 -6.99 5.53
N ALA A 220 8.60 -7.45 6.60
CA ALA A 220 9.91 -6.98 7.05
C ALA A 220 9.99 -5.48 7.39
N THR A 221 8.85 -4.79 7.52
CA THR A 221 8.78 -3.42 7.96
C THR A 221 8.23 -3.34 9.38
N SER A 222 9.06 -2.91 10.30
CA SER A 222 8.71 -2.73 11.71
C SER A 222 8.78 -1.25 12.05
N ASN A 223 7.77 -0.73 12.74
CA ASN A 223 7.75 0.67 13.14
C ASN A 223 7.21 0.81 14.56
N ALA A 224 8.06 1.31 15.46
CA ALA A 224 7.68 1.54 16.86
C ALA A 224 6.83 2.82 17.03
N ASN A 225 6.97 3.79 16.12
CA ASN A 225 6.16 5.00 16.09
C ASN A 225 5.11 4.90 15.01
N ILE A 226 3.87 4.65 15.40
CA ILE A 226 2.72 4.47 14.48
C ILE A 226 2.00 5.79 14.14
N ARG A 227 2.68 6.94 14.22
CA ARG A 227 2.15 8.22 13.75
C ARG A 227 2.50 8.44 12.28
N ILE A 228 1.81 9.37 11.63
CA ILE A 228 2.24 9.87 10.31
C ILE A 228 3.65 10.48 10.40
N PRO A 229 4.41 10.54 9.30
CA PRO A 229 5.77 11.11 9.30
C PRO A 229 5.84 12.50 9.92
N GLU A 230 6.90 12.80 10.68
CA GLU A 230 7.03 14.04 11.45
C GLU A 230 6.94 15.29 10.57
N ILE A 231 7.54 15.25 9.38
CA ILE A 231 7.47 16.36 8.42
C ILE A 231 6.01 16.69 8.03
N GLN A 232 5.16 15.67 7.90
CA GLN A 232 3.74 15.83 7.60
C GLN A 232 2.93 16.23 8.86
N GLN A 233 3.36 15.85 10.06
CA GLN A 233 2.78 16.37 11.31
C GLN A 233 3.03 17.89 11.43
N ARG A 234 4.24 18.34 11.09
CA ARG A 234 4.57 19.78 11.03
C ARG A 234 3.69 20.52 10.01
N LEU A 235 3.45 19.91 8.83
CA LEU A 235 2.56 20.47 7.81
C LEU A 235 1.14 20.64 8.36
N LEU A 236 0.56 19.57 8.93
CA LEU A 236 -0.77 19.61 9.56
C LEU A 236 -0.86 20.68 10.65
N GLU A 237 0.14 20.76 11.51
CA GLU A 237 0.19 21.77 12.59
C GLU A 237 0.22 23.19 12.05
N ARG A 238 1.05 23.47 11.05
CA ARG A 238 1.19 24.81 10.47
C ARG A 238 -0.04 25.25 9.68
N VAL A 239 -0.64 24.32 8.93
CA VAL A 239 -1.87 24.57 8.15
C VAL A 239 -3.05 24.80 9.11
N SER A 240 -3.24 23.97 10.12
CA SER A 240 -4.37 24.10 11.05
C SER A 240 -4.33 25.37 11.92
N LYS A 241 -3.17 26.02 12.08
CA LYS A 241 -3.05 27.31 12.75
C LYS A 241 -3.59 28.50 11.92
N VAL A 242 -3.70 28.35 10.61
CA VAL A 242 -4.11 29.43 9.69
C VAL A 242 -5.44 29.18 9.02
N ASN A 243 -5.92 27.94 9.04
CA ASN A 243 -7.23 27.56 8.53
C ASN A 243 -7.85 26.46 9.41
N GLU A 244 -9.03 26.70 9.95
CA GLU A 244 -9.75 25.74 10.80
C GLU A 244 -10.52 24.67 10.00
N ASN A 245 -10.77 24.92 8.71
CA ASN A 245 -11.53 24.04 7.83
C ASN A 245 -10.58 23.03 7.15
N VAL A 246 -9.99 22.16 7.93
CA VAL A 246 -9.06 21.12 7.44
C VAL A 246 -9.79 19.80 7.28
N VAL A 247 -9.67 19.24 6.09
CA VAL A 247 -10.10 17.88 5.74
C VAL A 247 -8.83 17.04 5.50
N VAL A 248 -8.69 15.92 6.16
CA VAL A 248 -7.56 15.00 5.95
C VAL A 248 -8.01 13.83 5.10
N VAL A 249 -7.30 13.54 4.02
CA VAL A 249 -7.34 12.30 3.26
C VAL A 249 -6.10 11.51 3.64
N LEU A 250 -6.29 10.38 4.32
CA LEU A 250 -5.24 9.61 4.96
C LEU A 250 -4.90 8.37 4.14
N PHE A 251 -3.63 8.28 3.74
CA PHE A 251 -3.07 7.15 3.00
C PHE A 251 -2.16 6.33 3.91
N ASN A 252 -2.42 5.02 4.04
CA ASN A 252 -1.58 4.13 4.86
C ASN A 252 -1.83 2.66 4.53
N GLY A 253 -0.95 1.79 5.02
CA GLY A 253 -1.07 0.34 4.89
C GLY A 253 -1.33 -0.37 6.22
N ARG A 254 -1.53 0.36 7.32
CA ARG A 254 -1.75 -0.17 8.68
C ARG A 254 -2.45 0.86 9.56
N PRO A 255 -3.07 0.47 10.69
CA PRO A 255 -3.63 1.41 11.64
C PRO A 255 -2.59 2.38 12.22
N LEU A 256 -2.94 3.66 12.30
CA LEU A 256 -2.09 4.73 12.82
C LEU A 256 -2.67 5.37 14.08
N ASP A 257 -1.81 5.98 14.89
CA ASP A 257 -2.22 6.89 15.97
C ASP A 257 -2.63 8.25 15.37
N LEU A 258 -3.91 8.48 15.29
CA LEU A 258 -4.52 9.65 14.66
C LEU A 258 -4.93 10.75 15.66
N ARG A 259 -4.52 10.69 16.93
CA ARG A 259 -4.95 11.69 17.96
C ARG A 259 -4.66 13.11 17.53
N ASP A 260 -3.48 13.37 16.97
CA ASP A 260 -3.09 14.70 16.49
C ASP A 260 -3.87 15.10 15.23
N VAL A 261 -4.12 14.17 14.33
CA VAL A 261 -4.90 14.39 13.11
C VAL A 261 -6.34 14.74 13.46
N VAL A 262 -6.98 13.90 14.27
CA VAL A 262 -8.39 14.08 14.67
C VAL A 262 -8.62 15.36 15.44
N SER A 263 -7.64 15.81 16.25
CA SER A 263 -7.75 17.05 17.03
C SER A 263 -7.71 18.33 16.18
N LYS A 264 -7.14 18.27 14.96
CA LYS A 264 -6.90 19.43 14.09
C LYS A 264 -7.74 19.45 12.83
N ALA A 265 -8.33 18.32 12.43
CA ALA A 265 -9.14 18.21 11.23
C ALA A 265 -10.63 18.17 11.53
N LYS A 266 -11.47 18.87 10.75
CA LYS A 266 -12.94 18.77 10.80
C LYS A 266 -13.46 17.49 10.15
N ALA A 267 -12.74 16.96 9.16
CA ALA A 267 -13.05 15.64 8.58
C ALA A 267 -11.79 14.82 8.35
N VAL A 268 -11.92 13.50 8.48
CA VAL A 268 -10.86 12.53 8.21
C VAL A 268 -11.46 11.40 7.38
N LEU A 269 -10.94 11.22 6.18
CA LEU A 269 -11.27 10.14 5.26
C LEU A 269 -10.07 9.20 5.16
N GLU A 270 -10.24 7.98 5.60
CA GLU A 270 -9.26 6.89 5.45
C GLU A 270 -9.43 6.25 4.07
N VAL A 271 -8.36 6.24 3.27
CA VAL A 271 -8.38 5.69 1.91
C VAL A 271 -7.44 4.52 1.71
N TRP A 272 -6.66 4.17 2.72
CA TRP A 272 -5.67 3.07 2.69
C TRP A 272 -4.62 3.29 1.58
N MET A 273 -4.21 2.21 0.90
CA MET A 273 -3.47 2.25 -0.37
C MET A 273 -4.46 1.89 -1.48
N PRO A 274 -5.05 2.89 -2.17
CA PRO A 274 -6.25 2.65 -2.98
C PRO A 274 -5.97 2.01 -4.34
N GLY A 275 -4.69 1.83 -4.70
CA GLY A 275 -4.31 1.18 -5.95
C GLY A 275 -4.29 2.09 -7.16
N THR A 276 -4.37 1.49 -8.36
CA THR A 276 -4.25 2.21 -9.63
C THR A 276 -5.38 3.22 -9.87
N GLU A 277 -6.54 3.02 -9.26
CA GLU A 277 -7.75 3.82 -9.47
C GLU A 277 -8.14 4.65 -8.24
N GLY A 278 -7.20 4.83 -7.32
CA GLY A 278 -7.42 5.54 -6.06
C GLY A 278 -7.59 7.04 -6.15
#